data_83f85890983ebd2017b2cc1a2f735076
#
_entry.id   83f85890983ebd2017b2cc1a2f735076
#
_cell.length_a   1.000
_cell.length_b   1.000
_cell.length_c   1.000
_cell.angle_alpha   90.00
_cell.angle_beta   90.00
_cell.angle_gamma   90.00
#
_symmetry.space_group_name_H-M   'P 1'
#
loop_
_entity.id
_entity.type
_entity.pdbx_description
1 polymer ?
#
loop_
_entity_poly.entity_id
_entity_poly.type
_entity_poly.pdbx_seq_one_letter_code
_entity_poly.pdbx_strand_id
1 'polypeptide(L)'
;MKAVQVMATYFGNRRHYPNNAFEVTELLERQVDHLKNFDLGYPTDLLIVNHDKGYEDGRDFLQSIEGTVLRNGVVRTLNRPWVSNDLSFGSYKYAFHKYQDEYAYWYFNEDDVIIEHKNLMLDMIELLNSDPNLGYIATSNFITGQHQFVLDDNGYIIGTGGHIPHAHGGAGLTSTKIFKQVCEKFPEFMNTANLLGENEIKQGATVYTDDNEEINFSHTFIKAGFQIKCISKGHSFLRLQTGEHI
;
A
#
# COMPACT_ATOMS: atom_id res chain seq x y z
N MET A 1 -17.01 2.69 -13.39
CA MET A 1 -15.69 2.06 -13.09
C MET A 1 -15.60 1.93 -11.58
N LYS A 2 -14.94 0.87 -11.06
CA LYS A 2 -14.79 0.64 -9.62
C LYS A 2 -13.40 1.06 -9.14
N ALA A 3 -13.28 1.30 -7.85
CA ALA A 3 -12.02 1.33 -7.14
C ALA A 3 -11.74 -0.01 -6.45
N VAL A 4 -10.50 -0.20 -6.01
CA VAL A 4 -10.10 -1.30 -5.15
C VAL A 4 -9.27 -0.76 -3.98
N GLN A 5 -9.60 -1.20 -2.77
CA GLN A 5 -8.74 -1.08 -1.61
C GLN A 5 -7.89 -2.35 -1.56
N VAL A 6 -6.59 -2.22 -1.78
CA VAL A 6 -5.64 -3.32 -1.69
C VAL A 6 -5.05 -3.35 -0.30
N MET A 7 -5.31 -4.41 0.41
CA MET A 7 -4.82 -4.63 1.77
C MET A 7 -3.77 -5.73 1.76
N ALA A 8 -2.54 -5.36 2.08
CA ALA A 8 -1.46 -6.34 2.24
C ALA A 8 -1.58 -7.03 3.61
N THR A 9 -1.48 -8.35 3.63
CA THR A 9 -1.50 -9.13 4.86
C THR A 9 -0.48 -10.28 4.84
N TYR A 10 -0.14 -10.78 6.03
CA TYR A 10 0.80 -11.89 6.19
C TYR A 10 0.46 -12.68 7.47
N PHE A 11 0.12 -13.96 7.31
CA PHE A 11 -0.25 -14.84 8.43
C PHE A 11 0.95 -15.43 9.18
N GLY A 12 2.16 -15.26 8.67
CA GLY A 12 3.36 -15.72 9.35
C GLY A 12 3.78 -14.83 10.53
N ASN A 13 4.93 -15.17 11.11
CA ASN A 13 5.45 -14.44 12.27
C ASN A 13 5.85 -13.01 11.89
N ARG A 14 5.15 -12.03 12.46
CA ARG A 14 5.36 -10.59 12.22
C ARG A 14 6.47 -10.07 13.13
N ARG A 15 7.58 -9.66 12.52
CA ARG A 15 8.76 -9.17 13.29
C ARG A 15 8.55 -7.80 13.95
N HIS A 16 7.67 -6.96 13.40
CA HIS A 16 7.55 -5.57 13.83
C HIS A 16 6.61 -5.36 15.04
N TYR A 17 5.79 -6.34 15.38
CA TYR A 17 4.85 -6.26 16.49
C TYR A 17 5.03 -7.44 17.45
N PRO A 18 6.12 -7.48 18.23
CA PRO A 18 6.36 -8.59 19.16
C PRO A 18 5.29 -8.72 20.26
N ASN A 19 4.46 -7.68 20.44
CA ASN A 19 3.36 -7.63 21.38
C ASN A 19 2.04 -7.36 20.64
N ASN A 20 1.80 -8.08 19.53
CA ASN A 20 0.55 -7.93 18.77
C ASN A 20 -0.66 -8.02 19.69
N ALA A 21 -1.48 -6.96 19.70
CA ALA A 21 -2.74 -6.96 20.44
C ALA A 21 -3.77 -7.89 19.79
N PHE A 22 -3.62 -8.15 18.48
CA PHE A 22 -4.56 -8.93 17.68
C PHE A 22 -3.83 -9.91 16.74
N GLU A 23 -4.45 -11.08 16.57
CA GLU A 23 -4.07 -12.02 15.53
C GLU A 23 -4.50 -11.49 14.15
N VAL A 24 -3.86 -11.98 13.08
CA VAL A 24 -4.15 -11.52 11.70
C VAL A 24 -5.60 -11.75 11.31
N THR A 25 -6.17 -12.90 11.67
CA THR A 25 -7.58 -13.19 11.42
C THR A 25 -8.49 -12.16 12.08
N GLU A 26 -8.21 -11.78 13.34
CA GLU A 26 -8.98 -10.79 14.06
C GLU A 26 -8.87 -9.39 13.45
N LEU A 27 -7.67 -9.00 12.98
CA LEU A 27 -7.49 -7.74 12.24
C LEU A 27 -8.36 -7.71 10.98
N LEU A 28 -8.31 -8.77 10.19
CA LEU A 28 -9.07 -8.86 8.94
C LEU A 28 -10.59 -8.94 9.20
N GLU A 29 -11.04 -9.65 10.23
CA GLU A 29 -12.44 -9.66 10.65
C GLU A 29 -12.94 -8.26 10.99
N ARG A 30 -12.18 -7.50 11.79
CA ARG A 30 -12.50 -6.12 12.15
C ARG A 30 -12.59 -5.21 10.93
N GLN A 31 -11.68 -5.37 9.96
CA GLN A 31 -11.70 -4.62 8.69
C GLN A 31 -12.96 -4.95 7.88
N VAL A 32 -13.26 -6.24 7.70
CA VAL A 32 -14.43 -6.68 6.92
C VAL A 32 -15.71 -6.23 7.61
N ASP A 33 -15.83 -6.41 8.92
CA ASP A 33 -17.04 -6.02 9.69
C ASP A 33 -17.24 -4.50 9.68
N HIS A 34 -16.17 -3.73 9.76
CA HIS A 34 -16.23 -2.29 9.61
C HIS A 34 -16.78 -1.89 8.23
N LEU A 35 -16.19 -2.43 7.16
CA LEU A 35 -16.55 -2.09 5.78
C LEU A 35 -17.92 -2.62 5.33
N LYS A 36 -18.53 -3.58 6.03
CA LYS A 36 -19.94 -3.97 5.80
C LYS A 36 -20.92 -2.81 6.01
N ASN A 37 -20.59 -1.90 6.90
CA ASN A 37 -21.47 -0.80 7.30
C ASN A 37 -20.90 0.59 6.98
N PHE A 38 -19.61 0.70 6.79
CA PHE A 38 -18.92 1.97 6.59
C PHE A 38 -18.93 2.38 5.12
N ASP A 39 -19.33 3.65 4.88
CA ASP A 39 -19.48 4.19 3.52
C ASP A 39 -18.20 4.91 3.07
N LEU A 40 -17.52 4.34 2.11
CA LEU A 40 -16.33 4.92 1.46
C LEU A 40 -16.70 5.97 0.40
N GLY A 41 -17.98 6.17 0.08
CA GLY A 41 -18.49 7.15 -0.87
C GLY A 41 -18.31 6.78 -2.34
N TYR A 42 -17.65 5.66 -2.64
CA TYR A 42 -17.39 5.23 -4.01
C TYR A 42 -17.44 3.69 -4.12
N PRO A 43 -17.92 3.12 -5.24
CA PRO A 43 -17.92 1.66 -5.44
C PRO A 43 -16.49 1.10 -5.33
N THR A 44 -16.23 0.34 -4.26
CA THR A 44 -14.88 -0.10 -3.89
C THR A 44 -14.89 -1.54 -3.39
N ASP A 45 -14.16 -2.42 -4.06
CA ASP A 45 -13.92 -3.77 -3.57
C ASP A 45 -12.73 -3.76 -2.58
N LEU A 46 -12.74 -4.67 -1.61
CA LEU A 46 -11.61 -4.96 -0.75
C LEU A 46 -10.85 -6.16 -1.30
N LEU A 47 -9.60 -5.95 -1.74
CA LEU A 47 -8.71 -7.02 -2.20
C LEU A 47 -7.65 -7.29 -1.13
N ILE A 48 -7.79 -8.40 -0.43
CA ILE A 48 -6.83 -8.86 0.57
C ILE A 48 -5.77 -9.68 -0.14
N VAL A 49 -4.52 -9.20 -0.11
CA VAL A 49 -3.38 -9.86 -0.76
C VAL A 49 -2.51 -10.50 0.29
N ASN A 50 -2.59 -11.82 0.37
CA ASN A 50 -1.80 -12.60 1.29
C ASN A 50 -0.52 -13.12 0.63
N HIS A 51 0.48 -13.25 1.44
CA HIS A 51 1.77 -13.82 1.12
C HIS A 51 1.73 -15.35 1.26
N ASP A 52 2.17 -16.12 0.28
CA ASP A 52 2.03 -17.58 0.28
C ASP A 52 2.84 -18.30 1.37
N LYS A 53 3.89 -17.66 1.90
CA LYS A 53 4.70 -18.23 3.01
C LYS A 53 3.91 -18.46 4.31
N GLY A 54 2.82 -17.73 4.54
CA GLY A 54 1.93 -17.90 5.68
C GLY A 54 0.54 -18.44 5.28
N TYR A 55 0.41 -18.91 4.05
CA TYR A 55 -0.91 -19.20 3.48
C TYR A 55 -1.64 -20.34 4.17
N GLU A 56 -0.93 -21.41 4.53
CA GLU A 56 -1.57 -22.57 5.17
C GLU A 56 -2.31 -22.17 6.45
N ASP A 57 -1.75 -21.25 7.23
CA ASP A 57 -2.33 -20.77 8.49
C ASP A 57 -3.57 -19.88 8.27
N GLY A 58 -3.68 -19.23 7.12
CA GLY A 58 -4.78 -18.31 6.80
C GLY A 58 -5.75 -18.79 5.73
N ARG A 59 -5.52 -19.95 5.11
CA ARG A 59 -6.27 -20.42 3.94
C ARG A 59 -7.77 -20.50 4.19
N ASP A 60 -8.17 -21.23 5.21
CA ASP A 60 -9.59 -21.50 5.50
C ASP A 60 -10.31 -20.18 5.86
N PHE A 61 -9.62 -19.32 6.59
CA PHE A 61 -10.13 -18.00 6.93
C PHE A 61 -10.34 -17.13 5.67
N LEU A 62 -9.34 -17.01 4.81
CA LEU A 62 -9.44 -16.24 3.57
C LEU A 62 -10.56 -16.76 2.66
N GLN A 63 -10.69 -18.09 2.56
CA GLN A 63 -11.79 -18.71 1.81
C GLN A 63 -13.16 -18.39 2.43
N SER A 64 -13.25 -18.32 3.75
CA SER A 64 -14.51 -18.04 4.44
C SER A 64 -15.01 -16.60 4.24
N ILE A 65 -14.12 -15.64 4.01
CA ILE A 65 -14.48 -14.23 3.81
C ILE A 65 -14.57 -13.83 2.34
N GLU A 66 -14.08 -14.66 1.41
CA GLU A 66 -14.17 -14.40 -0.04
C GLU A 66 -15.63 -14.22 -0.48
N GLY A 67 -15.90 -13.17 -1.27
CA GLY A 67 -17.26 -12.85 -1.74
C GLY A 67 -18.16 -12.17 -0.69
N THR A 68 -17.67 -11.91 0.52
CA THR A 68 -18.45 -11.17 1.54
C THR A 68 -18.88 -9.82 0.98
N VAL A 69 -20.18 -9.51 1.08
CA VAL A 69 -20.73 -8.24 0.61
C VAL A 69 -20.39 -7.13 1.60
N LEU A 70 -19.83 -6.05 1.10
CA LEU A 70 -19.50 -4.82 1.82
C LEU A 70 -20.47 -3.70 1.44
N ARG A 71 -20.46 -2.60 2.18
CA ARG A 71 -21.28 -1.41 1.89
C ARG A 71 -21.06 -0.90 0.45
N ASN A 72 -19.82 -0.87 -0.01
CA ASN A 72 -19.47 -0.29 -1.32
C ASN A 72 -18.98 -1.33 -2.34
N GLY A 73 -18.85 -2.61 -2.00
CA GLY A 73 -18.31 -3.64 -2.89
C GLY A 73 -18.35 -5.05 -2.32
N VAL A 74 -17.32 -5.83 -2.61
CA VAL A 74 -17.16 -7.20 -2.12
C VAL A 74 -15.72 -7.45 -1.67
N VAL A 75 -15.54 -8.44 -0.79
CA VAL A 75 -14.21 -8.95 -0.43
C VAL A 75 -13.72 -9.87 -1.54
N ARG A 76 -12.48 -9.68 -1.93
CA ARG A 76 -11.71 -10.58 -2.81
C ARG A 76 -10.40 -10.94 -2.13
N THR A 77 -9.91 -12.14 -2.35
CA THR A 77 -8.65 -12.60 -1.80
C THR A 77 -7.67 -12.98 -2.91
N LEU A 78 -6.40 -12.74 -2.71
CA LEU A 78 -5.34 -13.04 -3.65
C LEU A 78 -4.11 -13.56 -2.91
N ASN A 79 -3.64 -14.73 -3.28
CA ASN A 79 -2.35 -15.21 -2.84
C ASN A 79 -1.26 -14.82 -3.83
N ARG A 80 -0.17 -14.30 -3.32
CA ARG A 80 1.01 -14.00 -4.12
C ARG A 80 2.21 -14.86 -3.70
N PRO A 81 3.08 -15.21 -4.67
CA PRO A 81 4.33 -15.89 -4.38
C PRO A 81 5.20 -15.08 -3.42
N TRP A 82 5.91 -15.80 -2.56
CA TRP A 82 6.93 -15.21 -1.72
C TRP A 82 8.09 -14.71 -2.58
N VAL A 83 8.38 -13.41 -2.42
CA VAL A 83 9.63 -12.80 -2.87
C VAL A 83 10.25 -12.16 -1.63
N SER A 84 11.50 -12.45 -1.31
CA SER A 84 12.15 -11.88 -0.14
C SER A 84 12.24 -10.36 -0.26
N ASN A 85 11.97 -9.65 0.84
CA ASN A 85 12.16 -8.22 1.02
C ASN A 85 11.21 -7.28 0.24
N ASP A 86 10.09 -7.76 -0.31
CA ASP A 86 9.15 -6.89 -1.00
C ASP A 86 7.92 -6.48 -0.18
N LEU A 87 7.78 -6.98 1.04
CA LEU A 87 6.77 -6.62 2.05
C LEU A 87 5.37 -6.31 1.48
N SER A 88 4.68 -5.31 2.03
CA SER A 88 3.38 -4.83 1.55
C SER A 88 3.45 -4.28 0.12
N PHE A 89 4.55 -3.67 -0.29
CA PHE A 89 4.70 -3.07 -1.62
C PHE A 89 4.69 -4.10 -2.75
N GLY A 90 5.27 -5.27 -2.52
CA GLY A 90 5.15 -6.40 -3.45
C GLY A 90 3.70 -6.86 -3.61
N SER A 91 2.91 -6.85 -2.54
CA SER A 91 1.47 -7.14 -2.59
C SER A 91 0.71 -6.13 -3.43
N TYR A 92 1.00 -4.84 -3.29
CA TYR A 92 0.36 -3.77 -4.07
C TYR A 92 0.66 -3.89 -5.56
N LYS A 93 1.92 -4.09 -5.91
CA LYS A 93 2.37 -4.27 -7.30
C LYS A 93 1.79 -5.53 -7.93
N TYR A 94 1.77 -6.64 -7.19
CA TYR A 94 1.21 -7.90 -7.65
C TYR A 94 -0.29 -7.81 -7.90
N ALA A 95 -1.03 -7.17 -7.00
CA ALA A 95 -2.46 -6.91 -7.17
C ALA A 95 -2.71 -6.07 -8.43
N PHE A 96 -1.96 -4.98 -8.61
CA PHE A 96 -2.07 -4.13 -9.78
C PHE A 96 -1.80 -4.92 -11.07
N HIS A 97 -0.72 -5.69 -11.13
CA HIS A 97 -0.40 -6.52 -12.28
C HIS A 97 -1.53 -7.49 -12.65
N LYS A 98 -2.19 -8.07 -11.65
CA LYS A 98 -3.28 -9.04 -11.86
C LYS A 98 -4.59 -8.43 -12.32
N TYR A 99 -4.94 -7.24 -11.82
CA TYR A 99 -6.29 -6.70 -11.91
C TYR A 99 -6.36 -5.29 -12.51
N GLN A 100 -5.28 -4.79 -13.14
CA GLN A 100 -5.20 -3.42 -13.68
C GLN A 100 -6.27 -3.06 -14.71
N ASP A 101 -6.90 -4.06 -15.32
CA ASP A 101 -7.97 -3.83 -16.32
C ASP A 101 -9.38 -3.87 -15.70
N GLU A 102 -9.49 -4.22 -14.39
CA GLU A 102 -10.78 -4.30 -13.70
C GLU A 102 -11.10 -3.02 -12.92
N TYR A 103 -10.08 -2.29 -12.43
CA TYR A 103 -10.24 -1.15 -11.56
C TYR A 103 -9.66 0.13 -12.15
N ALA A 104 -10.34 1.26 -11.85
CA ALA A 104 -9.88 2.59 -12.28
C ALA A 104 -8.99 3.27 -11.23
N TYR A 105 -9.22 2.96 -9.95
CA TYR A 105 -8.53 3.58 -8.82
C TYR A 105 -8.06 2.52 -7.82
N TRP A 106 -6.91 2.78 -7.20
CA TRP A 106 -6.17 1.87 -6.33
C TRP A 106 -5.82 2.59 -5.04
N TYR A 107 -6.41 2.14 -3.95
CA TYR A 107 -6.08 2.57 -2.61
C TYR A 107 -5.30 1.46 -1.91
N PHE A 108 -4.12 1.78 -1.41
CA PHE A 108 -3.22 0.84 -0.75
C PHE A 108 -3.20 1.10 0.75
N ASN A 109 -3.27 0.06 1.55
CA ASN A 109 -3.11 0.13 3.00
C ASN A 109 -2.68 -1.21 3.59
N GLU A 110 -2.27 -1.17 4.85
CA GLU A 110 -1.96 -2.36 5.65
C GLU A 110 -3.20 -2.85 6.42
N ASP A 111 -3.15 -4.09 6.93
CA ASP A 111 -4.29 -4.75 7.55
C ASP A 111 -4.60 -4.25 8.97
N ASP A 112 -3.69 -3.50 9.59
CA ASP A 112 -3.85 -2.95 10.94
C ASP A 112 -4.43 -1.51 10.97
N VAL A 113 -4.80 -0.93 9.82
CA VAL A 113 -5.30 0.44 9.72
C VAL A 113 -6.76 0.47 9.27
N ILE A 114 -7.68 0.88 10.16
CA ILE A 114 -9.10 1.12 9.84
C ILE A 114 -9.32 2.55 9.34
N ILE A 115 -10.10 2.68 8.28
CA ILE A 115 -10.54 3.97 7.72
C ILE A 115 -11.73 4.47 8.55
N GLU A 116 -11.60 5.61 9.20
CA GLU A 116 -12.69 6.26 9.96
C GLU A 116 -13.27 7.49 9.24
N HIS A 117 -12.67 7.89 8.12
CA HIS A 117 -13.17 9.00 7.31
C HIS A 117 -14.24 8.52 6.31
N LYS A 118 -15.50 8.92 6.58
CA LYS A 118 -16.62 8.66 5.66
C LYS A 118 -16.38 9.37 4.32
N ASN A 119 -16.68 8.69 3.21
CA ASN A 119 -16.46 9.15 1.83
C ASN A 119 -14.98 9.28 1.43
N LEU A 120 -14.03 8.72 2.19
CA LEU A 120 -12.62 8.84 1.90
C LEU A 120 -12.27 8.55 0.44
N MET A 121 -12.81 7.47 -0.14
CA MET A 121 -12.50 7.10 -1.52
C MET A 121 -13.01 8.14 -2.52
N LEU A 122 -14.20 8.69 -2.29
CA LEU A 122 -14.74 9.75 -3.14
C LEU A 122 -13.87 11.01 -3.07
N ASP A 123 -13.55 11.46 -1.86
CA ASP A 123 -12.78 12.68 -1.63
C ASP A 123 -11.37 12.58 -2.25
N MET A 124 -10.71 11.42 -2.09
CA MET A 124 -9.39 11.18 -2.70
C MET A 124 -9.46 11.14 -4.22
N ILE A 125 -10.49 10.51 -4.80
CA ILE A 125 -10.69 10.43 -6.25
C ILE A 125 -10.96 11.82 -6.83
N GLU A 126 -11.81 12.62 -6.17
CA GLU A 126 -12.08 13.99 -6.58
C GLU A 126 -10.81 14.85 -6.52
N LEU A 127 -10.05 14.73 -5.44
CA LEU A 127 -8.78 15.43 -5.29
C LEU A 127 -7.77 15.03 -6.36
N LEU A 128 -7.59 13.72 -6.63
CA LEU A 128 -6.69 13.22 -7.66
C LEU A 128 -7.08 13.75 -9.06
N ASN A 129 -8.38 13.82 -9.34
CA ASN A 129 -8.89 14.29 -10.64
C ASN A 129 -8.90 15.82 -10.77
N SER A 130 -8.77 16.57 -9.68
CA SER A 130 -8.81 18.03 -9.69
C SER A 130 -7.54 18.68 -10.22
N ASP A 131 -6.41 17.95 -10.19
CA ASP A 131 -5.12 18.46 -10.65
C ASP A 131 -4.40 17.37 -11.50
N PRO A 132 -4.17 17.63 -12.80
CA PRO A 132 -3.51 16.67 -13.69
C PRO A 132 -2.04 16.38 -13.33
N ASN A 133 -1.44 17.20 -12.46
CA ASN A 133 -0.07 16.97 -11.97
C ASN A 133 -0.05 16.01 -10.77
N LEU A 134 -1.18 15.76 -10.13
CA LEU A 134 -1.23 14.80 -9.02
C LEU A 134 -1.16 13.36 -9.53
N GLY A 135 -0.29 12.58 -8.93
CA GLY A 135 -0.13 11.15 -9.22
C GLY A 135 -0.49 10.25 -8.06
N TYR A 136 -0.41 10.78 -6.83
CA TYR A 136 -0.65 10.01 -5.63
C TYR A 136 -1.25 10.87 -4.52
N ILE A 137 -2.29 10.36 -3.85
CA ILE A 137 -2.87 10.99 -2.67
C ILE A 137 -2.55 10.15 -1.46
N ALA A 138 -1.63 10.60 -0.63
CA ALA A 138 -1.24 9.92 0.60
C ALA A 138 -2.28 10.13 1.71
N THR A 139 -2.55 9.12 2.53
CA THR A 139 -3.50 9.16 3.66
C THR A 139 -2.84 9.31 5.01
N SER A 140 -1.67 8.73 5.20
CA SER A 140 -0.88 8.92 6.40
C SER A 140 0.28 9.85 6.14
N ASN A 141 0.83 10.38 7.20
CA ASN A 141 1.89 11.38 7.20
C ASN A 141 2.79 11.32 5.98
N PHE A 142 2.65 12.33 5.14
CA PHE A 142 3.63 12.61 4.13
C PHE A 142 4.91 13.01 4.86
N ILE A 143 5.79 12.06 5.04
CA ILE A 143 7.05 12.31 5.74
C ILE A 143 7.93 13.11 4.80
N THR A 144 8.04 14.40 5.07
CA THR A 144 9.18 15.20 4.63
C THR A 144 10.32 14.85 5.59
N GLY A 145 10.93 13.71 5.38
CA GLY A 145 11.76 13.04 6.36
C GLY A 145 13.02 13.80 6.77
N GLN A 146 13.53 13.47 7.94
CA GLN A 146 14.85 13.90 8.44
C GLN A 146 16.00 13.03 7.90
N HIS A 147 15.72 12.07 7.03
CA HIS A 147 16.71 11.16 6.46
C HIS A 147 17.12 11.63 5.06
N GLN A 148 18.40 11.75 4.84
CA GLN A 148 18.96 12.05 3.53
C GLN A 148 19.20 10.74 2.79
N PHE A 149 18.73 10.64 1.55
CA PHE A 149 18.96 9.49 0.69
C PHE A 149 19.81 9.90 -0.49
N VAL A 150 20.82 9.08 -0.80
CA VAL A 150 21.59 9.20 -2.05
C VAL A 150 20.89 8.33 -3.08
N LEU A 151 20.68 8.89 -4.27
CA LEU A 151 20.05 8.17 -5.37
C LEU A 151 21.11 7.76 -6.38
N ASP A 152 20.96 6.60 -7.01
CA ASP A 152 21.72 6.21 -8.18
C ASP A 152 21.25 6.97 -9.44
N ASP A 153 21.90 6.72 -10.58
CA ASP A 153 21.55 7.34 -11.87
C ASP A 153 20.12 7.02 -12.34
N ASN A 154 19.53 5.93 -11.84
CA ASN A 154 18.15 5.54 -12.08
C ASN A 154 17.21 6.15 -11.05
N GLY A 155 17.75 6.83 -10.02
CA GLY A 155 17.05 7.49 -8.94
C GLY A 155 16.55 6.54 -7.84
N TYR A 156 17.14 5.35 -7.70
CA TYR A 156 16.94 4.49 -6.55
C TYR A 156 17.78 4.95 -5.37
N ILE A 157 17.28 4.70 -4.17
CA ILE A 157 17.98 5.04 -2.95
C ILE A 157 19.12 4.04 -2.75
N ILE A 158 20.34 4.54 -2.75
CA ILE A 158 21.58 3.77 -2.50
C ILE A 158 22.29 4.19 -1.21
N GLY A 159 21.74 5.16 -0.47
CA GLY A 159 22.31 5.63 0.77
C GLY A 159 21.42 6.69 1.43
N THR A 160 21.82 7.18 2.61
CA THR A 160 21.07 8.20 3.35
C THR A 160 21.72 9.58 3.22
N GLY A 161 20.95 10.60 2.84
CA GLY A 161 21.44 11.97 2.74
C GLY A 161 20.44 13.00 2.18
N GLY A 162 19.30 13.36 2.81
CA GLY A 162 18.37 14.42 2.36
C GLY A 162 16.90 14.10 2.60
N HIS A 163 16.02 15.03 2.32
CA HIS A 163 14.59 14.85 2.52
C HIS A 163 13.93 14.36 1.24
N ILE A 164 13.49 13.09 1.19
CA ILE A 164 12.70 12.56 0.08
C ILE A 164 11.25 12.45 0.52
N PRO A 165 10.34 13.19 -0.14
CA PRO A 165 8.92 13.07 0.14
C PRO A 165 8.41 11.67 -0.24
N HIS A 166 7.69 11.01 0.67
CA HIS A 166 7.08 9.70 0.43
C HIS A 166 5.83 9.50 1.28
N ALA A 167 4.95 8.60 0.88
CA ALA A 167 3.79 8.18 1.66
C ALA A 167 4.20 7.10 2.66
N HIS A 168 3.91 7.30 3.95
CA HIS A 168 4.21 6.31 4.99
C HIS A 168 3.45 5.00 4.75
N GLY A 169 4.12 3.85 4.84
CA GLY A 169 3.54 2.53 4.54
C GLY A 169 2.99 2.40 3.12
N GLY A 170 3.28 3.37 2.23
CA GLY A 170 2.66 3.43 0.91
C GLY A 170 1.15 3.68 0.93
N ALA A 171 0.56 4.03 2.10
CA ALA A 171 -0.86 4.22 2.22
C ALA A 171 -1.36 5.42 1.41
N GLY A 172 -2.23 5.16 0.44
CA GLY A 172 -2.73 6.22 -0.44
C GLY A 172 -3.40 5.70 -1.71
N LEU A 173 -3.85 6.65 -2.53
CA LEU A 173 -4.63 6.39 -3.73
C LEU A 173 -3.93 6.90 -4.98
N THR A 174 -4.00 6.10 -6.04
CA THR A 174 -3.66 6.49 -7.40
C THR A 174 -4.69 5.96 -8.40
N SER A 175 -4.59 6.35 -9.68
CA SER A 175 -5.41 5.77 -10.74
C SER A 175 -4.62 4.74 -11.57
N THR A 176 -5.34 3.81 -12.20
CA THR A 176 -4.75 2.85 -13.14
C THR A 176 -3.98 3.54 -14.25
N LYS A 177 -4.51 4.64 -14.78
CA LYS A 177 -3.86 5.42 -15.83
C LYS A 177 -2.49 5.95 -15.38
N ILE A 178 -2.44 6.55 -14.20
CA ILE A 178 -1.22 7.12 -13.64
C ILE A 178 -0.22 6.01 -13.32
N PHE A 179 -0.68 4.94 -12.67
CA PHE A 179 0.21 3.82 -12.32
C PHE A 179 0.82 3.17 -13.56
N LYS A 180 0.03 2.97 -14.65
CA LYS A 180 0.56 2.48 -15.94
C LYS A 180 1.64 3.42 -16.49
N GLN A 181 1.44 4.73 -16.46
CA GLN A 181 2.46 5.71 -16.89
C GLN A 181 3.75 5.63 -16.07
N VAL A 182 3.63 5.43 -14.75
CA VAL A 182 4.79 5.20 -13.87
C VAL A 182 5.53 3.93 -14.28
N CYS A 183 4.81 2.82 -14.48
CA CYS A 183 5.40 1.54 -14.90
C CYS A 183 6.03 1.60 -16.30
N GLU A 184 5.44 2.34 -17.24
CA GLU A 184 6.01 2.55 -18.57
C GLU A 184 7.31 3.35 -18.52
N LYS A 185 7.38 4.36 -17.66
CA LYS A 185 8.58 5.21 -17.49
C LYS A 185 9.67 4.51 -16.68
N PHE A 186 9.29 3.67 -15.73
CA PHE A 186 10.15 2.90 -14.84
C PHE A 186 9.74 1.43 -14.83
N PRO A 187 10.08 0.65 -15.88
CA PRO A 187 9.67 -0.77 -15.98
C PRO A 187 10.13 -1.62 -14.79
N GLU A 188 11.29 -1.30 -14.23
CA GLU A 188 11.85 -1.94 -13.03
C GLU A 188 11.01 -1.72 -11.77
N PHE A 189 10.18 -0.68 -11.73
CA PHE A 189 9.27 -0.40 -10.61
C PHE A 189 8.34 -1.57 -10.31
N MET A 190 7.92 -2.33 -11.34
CA MET A 190 7.09 -3.53 -11.17
C MET A 190 7.91 -4.78 -10.82
N ASN A 191 9.23 -4.72 -10.93
CA ASN A 191 10.10 -5.86 -10.65
C ASN A 191 10.49 -5.87 -9.17
N THR A 192 9.71 -6.59 -8.37
CA THR A 192 9.90 -6.69 -6.91
C THR A 192 11.23 -7.35 -6.52
N ALA A 193 11.82 -8.18 -7.40
CA ALA A 193 13.11 -8.82 -7.15
C ALA A 193 14.31 -7.86 -7.29
N ASN A 194 14.13 -6.71 -7.96
CA ASN A 194 15.20 -5.75 -8.24
C ASN A 194 15.11 -4.46 -7.43
N LEU A 195 14.14 -4.33 -6.53
CA LEU A 195 13.97 -3.09 -5.76
C LEU A 195 15.12 -2.83 -4.79
N LEU A 196 15.85 -3.86 -4.40
CA LEU A 196 17.22 -3.81 -3.85
C LEU A 196 17.81 -5.18 -4.11
N GLY A 197 18.55 -5.34 -5.20
CA GLY A 197 19.18 -6.61 -5.53
C GLY A 197 20.09 -7.07 -4.40
N GLU A 198 20.25 -8.39 -4.25
CA GLU A 198 21.25 -8.98 -3.32
C GLU A 198 22.66 -8.36 -3.49
N ASN A 199 22.92 -7.72 -4.62
CA ASN A 199 24.19 -7.06 -4.94
C ASN A 199 24.37 -5.70 -4.25
N GLU A 200 23.31 -4.98 -3.90
CA GLU A 200 23.41 -3.68 -3.21
C GLU A 200 23.64 -3.85 -1.72
N ILE A 201 23.09 -4.91 -1.13
CA ILE A 201 23.41 -5.32 0.25
C ILE A 201 24.89 -5.67 0.40
N LYS A 202 25.55 -6.15 -0.68
CA LYS A 202 26.97 -6.53 -0.69
C LYS A 202 27.94 -5.34 -0.72
N GLN A 203 27.49 -4.15 -1.05
CA GLN A 203 28.36 -2.96 -1.13
C GLN A 203 28.48 -2.16 0.20
N GLY A 204 27.98 -2.69 1.30
CA GLY A 204 28.20 -2.11 2.63
C GLY A 204 27.31 -0.91 2.96
N ALA A 205 26.34 -0.59 2.15
CA ALA A 205 25.28 0.33 2.54
C ALA A 205 24.41 -0.38 3.59
N THR A 206 24.40 0.12 4.80
CA THR A 206 23.42 -0.29 5.83
C THR A 206 22.08 0.33 5.44
N VAL A 207 21.47 -0.25 4.43
CA VAL A 207 20.16 0.17 3.95
C VAL A 207 19.17 -0.69 4.72
N TYR A 208 18.38 -0.07 5.57
CA TYR A 208 17.20 -0.72 6.12
C TYR A 208 16.27 -0.98 4.95
N THR A 209 16.15 -2.23 4.54
CA THR A 209 15.40 -2.66 3.35
C THR A 209 13.94 -2.21 3.38
N ASP A 210 13.35 -2.09 4.55
CA ASP A 210 11.97 -1.72 4.77
C ASP A 210 11.71 -0.24 4.42
N ASP A 211 12.56 0.67 4.91
CA ASP A 211 12.45 2.11 4.65
C ASP A 211 12.61 2.46 3.16
N ASN A 212 13.38 1.66 2.43
CA ASN A 212 13.68 1.95 1.03
C ASN A 212 12.54 1.60 0.08
N GLU A 213 11.83 0.50 0.31
CA GLU A 213 10.65 0.16 -0.50
C GLU A 213 9.53 1.17 -0.28
N GLU A 214 9.29 1.57 0.95
CA GLU A 214 8.32 2.59 1.30
C GLU A 214 8.58 3.91 0.56
N ILE A 215 9.81 4.37 0.61
CA ILE A 215 10.21 5.59 -0.06
C ILE A 215 10.13 5.43 -1.57
N ASN A 216 10.71 4.36 -2.12
CA ASN A 216 10.75 4.15 -3.56
C ASN A 216 9.36 3.99 -4.17
N PHE A 217 8.41 3.37 -3.47
CA PHE A 217 7.07 3.17 -4.00
C PHE A 217 6.41 4.49 -4.39
N SER A 218 6.24 5.40 -3.44
CA SER A 218 5.60 6.69 -3.71
C SER A 218 6.53 7.69 -4.39
N HIS A 219 7.84 7.67 -4.08
CA HIS A 219 8.81 8.55 -4.71
C HIS A 219 8.93 8.32 -6.22
N THR A 220 8.71 7.11 -6.72
CA THR A 220 8.72 6.81 -8.16
C THR A 220 7.65 7.61 -8.93
N PHE A 221 6.52 7.93 -8.29
CA PHE A 221 5.53 8.84 -8.88
C PHE A 221 6.11 10.24 -9.08
N ILE A 222 6.87 10.75 -8.11
CA ILE A 222 7.54 12.06 -8.23
C ILE A 222 8.58 12.03 -9.35
N LYS A 223 9.38 10.97 -9.43
CA LYS A 223 10.35 10.77 -10.52
C LYS A 223 9.67 10.67 -11.88
N ALA A 224 8.45 10.13 -11.93
CA ALA A 224 7.65 10.09 -13.15
C ALA A 224 7.13 11.48 -13.58
N GLY A 225 7.27 12.49 -12.72
CA GLY A 225 6.86 13.87 -12.98
C GLY A 225 5.53 14.25 -12.33
N PHE A 226 4.99 13.40 -11.48
CA PHE A 226 3.78 13.68 -10.73
C PHE A 226 4.07 14.33 -9.38
N GLN A 227 3.07 14.96 -8.81
CA GLN A 227 3.08 15.45 -7.43
C GLN A 227 2.37 14.47 -6.51
N ILE A 228 2.77 14.44 -5.24
CA ILE A 228 2.07 13.73 -4.17
C ILE A 228 1.42 14.76 -3.26
N LYS A 229 0.18 14.50 -2.86
CA LYS A 229 -0.55 15.32 -1.89
C LYS A 229 -1.06 14.47 -0.75
N CYS A 230 -1.01 14.99 0.47
CA CYS A 230 -1.58 14.32 1.63
C CYS A 230 -2.98 14.87 1.93
N ILE A 231 -3.94 13.96 2.21
CA ILE A 231 -5.31 14.33 2.60
C ILE A 231 -5.45 14.52 4.12
N SER A 232 -4.41 14.37 4.88
CA SER A 232 -4.36 14.08 6.32
C SER A 232 -4.87 15.15 7.29
N LYS A 233 -5.29 16.32 6.86
CA LYS A 233 -5.81 17.31 7.84
C LYS A 233 -7.29 17.05 8.13
N GLY A 234 -7.56 16.38 9.24
CA GLY A 234 -8.91 16.12 9.75
C GLY A 234 -9.48 14.75 9.44
N HIS A 235 -8.68 13.85 8.89
CA HIS A 235 -9.10 12.48 8.59
C HIS A 235 -8.53 11.53 9.64
N SER A 236 -9.41 10.75 10.25
CA SER A 236 -9.02 9.81 11.29
C SER A 236 -8.82 8.43 10.67
N PHE A 237 -7.66 7.89 10.91
CA PHE A 237 -7.36 6.48 10.74
C PHE A 237 -7.05 5.90 12.11
N LEU A 238 -7.58 4.73 12.40
CA LEU A 238 -7.29 4.00 13.63
C LEU A 238 -6.30 2.89 13.34
N ARG A 239 -5.13 2.94 13.96
CA ARG A 239 -4.21 1.82 13.96
C ARG A 239 -4.62 0.82 15.02
N LEU A 240 -5.07 -0.37 14.61
CA LEU A 240 -5.63 -1.38 15.51
C LEU A 240 -4.64 -1.90 16.54
N GLN A 241 -3.38 -2.08 16.15
CA GLN A 241 -2.36 -2.65 17.03
C GLN A 241 -1.98 -1.73 18.20
N THR A 242 -2.06 -0.42 18.01
CA THR A 242 -1.66 0.58 19.04
C THR A 242 -2.84 1.33 19.62
N GLY A 243 -4.00 1.33 18.94
CA GLY A 243 -5.15 2.15 19.30
C GLY A 243 -4.93 3.65 19.02
N GLU A 244 -3.92 4.01 18.25
CA GLU A 244 -3.64 5.39 17.88
C GLU A 244 -4.51 5.85 16.71
N HIS A 245 -5.07 7.05 16.83
CA HIS A 245 -5.64 7.78 15.68
C HIS A 245 -4.52 8.53 14.95
N ILE A 246 -4.42 8.29 13.65
CA ILE A 246 -3.39 8.86 12.76
C ILE A 246 -4.00 9.62 11.59
#